data_0115f9d9cb87948c56ab86317b0369ea
#
_entry.id   0115f9d9cb87948c56ab86317b0369ea
#
_cell.length_a   1.000
_cell.length_b   1.000
_cell.length_c   1.000
_cell.angle_alpha   90.00
_cell.angle_beta   90.00
_cell.angle_gamma   90.00
#
_symmetry.space_group_name_H-M   'P 1'
#
loop_
_entity.id
_entity.type
_entity.pdbx_description
1 polymer ?
#
loop_
_entity_poly.entity_id
_entity_poly.type
_entity_poly.pdbx_seq_one_letter_code
_entity_poly.pdbx_strand_id
1 'polypeptide(L)'
;MANGASAPIPTPQFPTHNAPRVWLLTSGDSPIGISVAKQVLDHGDYVVSGIIQADFEDESVRSEEFKSFLSEVVRTNGWKDRLKIVPLDIRQCQAAIAEAVHVFKKVDILFCCTSEAIIGTVEELSASHRTLTMVRDQFEKNFFGPMNIIKAVIPHMRALMNGHIIVLAGITGHLGTPGLSMYCASGWALEGFCDSIAYEIAPFNIKLTIVQASVEIGILTNKITSAPPMKEYSRDFGHTAPNFRGLLDGLINRLPGIRAQYPPPPEREIQSPSSEAERQSGPYLLSRNEVVSLYPPLSHAHTEKLIAETVHALTAIGGHENPPARHIVGVEGVASVKEKLKTVSEELEEFVDTSASADIVRQGPGVGRASSVMDVDIKDLEGDVFDASLGLR
;
A
#
# COMPACT_ATOMS: atom_id res chain seq x y z
N MET A 1 35.06 14.59 5.63
CA MET A 1 34.13 13.76 6.44
C MET A 1 33.05 14.70 6.94
N ALA A 2 31.95 14.81 6.20
CA ALA A 2 30.80 15.60 6.64
C ALA A 2 30.03 14.73 7.64
N ASN A 3 29.91 15.24 8.87
CA ASN A 3 29.00 14.66 9.86
C ASN A 3 27.60 14.61 9.26
N GLY A 4 27.14 13.41 8.92
CA GLY A 4 25.79 13.16 8.45
C GLY A 4 24.79 13.29 9.63
N ALA A 5 24.53 14.52 10.04
CA ALA A 5 23.39 14.78 10.89
C ALA A 5 22.14 14.40 10.06
N SER A 6 21.45 13.36 10.49
CA SER A 6 20.20 12.95 9.88
C SER A 6 19.22 14.13 9.92
N ALA A 7 18.59 14.41 8.77
CA ALA A 7 17.53 15.42 8.73
C ALA A 7 16.50 15.17 9.85
N PRO A 8 16.04 16.22 10.53
CA PRO A 8 15.04 16.10 11.58
C PRO A 8 13.76 15.47 10.99
N ILE A 9 13.10 14.63 11.79
CA ILE A 9 11.79 14.07 11.45
C ILE A 9 10.83 15.23 11.27
N PRO A 10 10.10 15.32 10.13
CA PRO A 10 9.16 16.40 9.90
C PRO A 10 8.00 16.35 10.91
N THR A 11 7.61 17.50 11.42
CA THR A 11 6.46 17.61 12.30
C THR A 11 5.16 17.42 11.52
N PRO A 12 4.17 16.67 12.05
CA PRO A 12 2.87 16.51 11.41
C PRO A 12 2.19 17.87 11.20
N GLN A 13 1.53 18.01 10.05
CA GLN A 13 0.76 19.19 9.69
C GLN A 13 -0.65 18.74 9.30
N PHE A 14 -1.65 19.27 9.99
CA PHE A 14 -3.04 18.94 9.69
C PHE A 14 -3.70 20.13 8.97
N PRO A 15 -4.56 19.87 7.97
CA PRO A 15 -5.40 20.91 7.41
C PRO A 15 -6.32 21.49 8.49
N THR A 16 -6.50 22.80 8.48
CA THR A 16 -7.39 23.50 9.43
C THR A 16 -8.82 22.99 9.33
N HIS A 17 -9.47 22.78 10.48
CA HIS A 17 -10.86 22.37 10.56
C HIS A 17 -11.51 22.91 11.84
N ASN A 18 -12.84 23.08 11.79
CA ASN A 18 -13.60 23.74 12.86
C ASN A 18 -14.13 22.76 13.94
N ALA A 19 -14.05 21.45 13.70
CA ALA A 19 -14.52 20.42 14.61
C ALA A 19 -13.66 19.16 14.49
N PRO A 20 -13.48 18.41 15.58
CA PRO A 20 -12.71 17.16 15.55
C PRO A 20 -13.22 16.20 14.47
N ARG A 21 -12.30 15.58 13.75
CA ARG A 21 -12.56 14.58 12.71
C ARG A 21 -12.47 13.17 13.29
N VAL A 22 -13.13 12.24 12.66
CA VAL A 22 -13.08 10.81 13.01
C VAL A 22 -12.31 10.06 11.93
N TRP A 23 -11.18 9.49 12.31
CA TRP A 23 -10.33 8.65 11.48
C TRP A 23 -10.63 7.18 11.75
N LEU A 24 -10.94 6.40 10.71
CA LEU A 24 -11.04 4.94 10.77
C LEU A 24 -9.80 4.33 10.11
N LEU A 25 -9.01 3.60 10.88
CA LEU A 25 -7.78 2.93 10.44
C LEU A 25 -8.06 1.43 10.27
N THR A 26 -7.66 0.81 9.16
CA THR A 26 -7.95 -0.61 8.89
C THR A 26 -6.95 -1.59 9.51
N SER A 27 -5.78 -1.11 9.92
CA SER A 27 -4.74 -1.88 10.60
C SER A 27 -4.10 -0.99 11.66
N GLY A 28 -4.87 -0.70 12.70
CA GLY A 28 -4.48 0.25 13.74
C GLY A 28 -3.41 -0.27 14.70
N ASP A 29 -3.12 -1.56 14.67
CA ASP A 29 -2.05 -2.23 15.40
C ASP A 29 -0.74 -2.33 14.62
N SER A 30 -0.74 -1.94 13.33
CA SER A 30 0.48 -1.85 12.54
C SER A 30 1.35 -0.65 12.96
N PRO A 31 2.68 -0.68 12.72
CA PRO A 31 3.56 0.44 13.07
C PRO A 31 3.08 1.77 12.49
N ILE A 32 2.61 1.78 11.23
CA ILE A 32 2.08 2.99 10.60
C ILE A 32 0.73 3.39 11.18
N GLY A 33 -0.15 2.41 11.48
CA GLY A 33 -1.45 2.66 12.11
C GLY A 33 -1.31 3.26 13.50
N ILE A 34 -0.40 2.73 14.33
CA ILE A 34 -0.07 3.27 15.65
C ILE A 34 0.44 4.71 15.53
N SER A 35 1.36 4.95 14.60
CA SER A 35 1.98 6.26 14.42
C SER A 35 0.96 7.31 13.95
N VAL A 36 0.08 6.98 12.99
CA VAL A 36 -1.03 7.85 12.58
C VAL A 36 -1.98 8.09 13.75
N ALA A 37 -2.36 7.04 14.49
CA ALA A 37 -3.27 7.15 15.62
C ALA A 37 -2.74 8.13 16.69
N LYS A 38 -1.44 8.04 17.02
CA LYS A 38 -0.80 8.97 17.98
C LYS A 38 -0.91 10.42 17.50
N GLN A 39 -0.56 10.69 16.25
CA GLN A 39 -0.59 12.05 15.69
C GLN A 39 -2.02 12.61 15.65
N VAL A 40 -2.98 11.80 15.23
CA VAL A 40 -4.40 12.18 15.17
C VAL A 40 -4.96 12.49 16.58
N LEU A 41 -4.62 11.66 17.57
CA LEU A 41 -5.03 11.87 18.96
C LEU A 41 -4.37 13.11 19.58
N ASP A 42 -3.08 13.37 19.28
CA ASP A 42 -2.37 14.58 19.71
C ASP A 42 -2.99 15.84 19.10
N HIS A 43 -3.39 15.77 17.86
CA HIS A 43 -4.07 16.87 17.18
C HIS A 43 -5.44 17.19 17.77
N GLY A 44 -6.05 16.27 18.49
CA GLY A 44 -7.35 16.46 19.11
C GLY A 44 -8.50 15.78 18.40
N ASP A 45 -8.22 15.03 17.35
CA ASP A 45 -9.19 14.25 16.58
C ASP A 45 -9.51 12.90 17.22
N TYR A 46 -10.45 12.17 16.65
CA TYR A 46 -10.90 10.85 17.12
C TYR A 46 -10.34 9.74 16.22
N VAL A 47 -10.04 8.60 16.81
CA VAL A 47 -9.53 7.42 16.11
C VAL A 47 -10.41 6.21 16.38
N VAL A 48 -10.80 5.52 15.31
CA VAL A 48 -11.30 4.15 15.34
C VAL A 48 -10.20 3.24 14.80
N SER A 49 -9.62 2.44 15.67
CA SER A 49 -8.53 1.52 15.34
C SER A 49 -9.12 0.13 15.04
N GLY A 50 -9.20 -0.24 13.76
CA GLY A 50 -9.57 -1.58 13.33
C GLY A 50 -8.41 -2.54 13.51
N ILE A 51 -8.67 -3.69 14.12
CA ILE A 51 -7.69 -4.78 14.31
C ILE A 51 -8.28 -6.04 13.72
N ILE A 52 -7.47 -6.83 13.03
CA ILE A 52 -7.91 -8.12 12.48
C ILE A 52 -8.55 -8.94 13.61
N GLN A 53 -9.74 -9.49 13.38
CA GLN A 53 -10.55 -10.11 14.43
C GLN A 53 -9.80 -11.19 15.20
N ALA A 54 -9.03 -12.06 14.51
CA ALA A 54 -8.25 -13.10 15.17
C ALA A 54 -7.18 -12.53 16.13
N ASP A 55 -6.55 -11.41 15.74
CA ASP A 55 -5.54 -10.74 16.57
C ASP A 55 -6.19 -9.89 17.67
N PHE A 56 -7.45 -9.50 17.49
CA PHE A 56 -8.23 -8.82 18.51
C PHE A 56 -8.60 -9.74 19.68
N GLU A 57 -8.96 -10.99 19.40
CA GLU A 57 -9.33 -12.00 20.39
C GLU A 57 -8.12 -12.57 21.13
N ASP A 58 -6.96 -12.65 20.46
CA ASP A 58 -5.72 -13.19 21.03
C ASP A 58 -4.71 -12.08 21.36
N GLU A 59 -4.73 -11.63 22.61
CA GLU A 59 -3.79 -10.59 23.09
C GLU A 59 -2.32 -11.00 23.02
N SER A 60 -2.02 -12.31 22.95
CA SER A 60 -0.63 -12.80 22.84
C SER A 60 -0.02 -12.51 21.47
N VAL A 61 -0.85 -12.29 20.46
CA VAL A 61 -0.45 -12.01 19.07
C VAL A 61 -0.11 -10.53 18.87
N ARG A 62 -0.63 -9.66 19.72
CA ARG A 62 -0.41 -8.22 19.61
C ARG A 62 1.05 -7.87 19.84
N SER A 63 1.57 -6.99 18.97
CA SER A 63 2.95 -6.51 19.09
C SER A 63 3.18 -5.78 20.42
N GLU A 64 4.42 -5.78 20.89
CA GLU A 64 4.81 -5.01 22.09
C GLU A 64 4.63 -3.49 21.86
N GLU A 65 4.81 -3.02 20.62
CA GLU A 65 4.57 -1.62 20.26
C GLU A 65 3.09 -1.26 20.44
N PHE A 66 2.16 -2.13 20.05
CA PHE A 66 0.74 -1.88 20.24
C PHE A 66 0.35 -1.90 21.72
N LYS A 67 0.89 -2.83 22.51
CA LYS A 67 0.70 -2.85 23.98
C LYS A 67 1.25 -1.58 24.64
N SER A 68 2.41 -1.13 24.21
CA SER A 68 3.02 0.13 24.64
C SER A 68 2.13 1.32 24.31
N PHE A 69 1.60 1.38 23.07
CA PHE A 69 0.65 2.41 22.65
C PHE A 69 -0.60 2.42 23.53
N LEU A 70 -1.21 1.28 23.82
CA LEU A 70 -2.38 1.21 24.71
C LEU A 70 -2.07 1.72 26.11
N SER A 71 -0.88 1.44 26.62
CA SER A 71 -0.42 1.95 27.91
C SER A 71 -0.25 3.49 27.89
N GLU A 72 0.21 4.04 26.78
CA GLU A 72 0.34 5.48 26.55
C GLU A 72 -1.03 6.15 26.48
N VAL A 73 -1.99 5.54 25.79
CA VAL A 73 -3.38 6.02 25.70
C VAL A 73 -4.02 6.18 27.08
N VAL A 74 -3.75 5.26 28.00
CA VAL A 74 -4.27 5.34 29.37
C VAL A 74 -3.62 6.48 30.18
N ARG A 75 -2.35 6.78 29.90
CA ARG A 75 -1.58 7.82 30.64
C ARG A 75 -1.81 9.22 30.08
N THR A 76 -2.13 9.35 28.78
CA THR A 76 -2.30 10.64 28.13
C THR A 76 -3.72 11.15 28.29
N ASN A 77 -3.86 12.35 28.87
CA ASN A 77 -5.17 12.93 29.16
C ASN A 77 -6.00 13.12 27.88
N GLY A 78 -7.23 12.65 27.90
CA GLY A 78 -8.20 12.78 26.81
C GLY A 78 -8.03 11.81 25.64
N TRP A 79 -6.96 11.01 25.57
CA TRP A 79 -6.81 10.04 24.47
C TRP A 79 -7.78 8.88 24.60
N LYS A 80 -8.01 8.39 25.82
CA LYS A 80 -8.91 7.26 26.10
C LYS A 80 -10.33 7.49 25.57
N ASP A 81 -10.85 8.70 25.69
CA ASP A 81 -12.22 9.04 25.25
C ASP A 81 -12.30 9.28 23.75
N ARG A 82 -11.16 9.44 23.08
CA ARG A 82 -11.05 9.70 21.65
C ARG A 82 -10.56 8.50 20.83
N LEU A 83 -10.20 7.41 21.48
CA LEU A 83 -9.81 6.16 20.83
C LEU A 83 -10.86 5.08 21.02
N LYS A 84 -11.33 4.48 19.93
CA LYS A 84 -12.13 3.26 19.95
C LYS A 84 -11.39 2.17 19.18
N ILE A 85 -11.23 1.00 19.79
CA ILE A 85 -10.67 -0.18 19.13
C ILE A 85 -11.83 -1.10 18.77
N VAL A 86 -11.82 -1.61 17.53
CA VAL A 86 -12.86 -2.48 16.99
C VAL A 86 -12.27 -3.72 16.33
N PRO A 87 -12.86 -4.90 16.49
CA PRO A 87 -12.49 -6.05 15.67
C PRO A 87 -12.92 -5.79 14.23
N LEU A 88 -11.99 -6.00 13.29
CA LEU A 88 -12.23 -5.78 11.87
C LEU A 88 -12.09 -7.08 11.09
N ASP A 89 -13.23 -7.61 10.63
CA ASP A 89 -13.25 -8.65 9.62
C ASP A 89 -13.32 -7.98 8.23
N ILE A 90 -12.26 -8.12 7.44
CA ILE A 90 -12.17 -7.53 6.10
C ILE A 90 -13.22 -8.07 5.12
N ARG A 91 -13.84 -9.21 5.42
CA ARG A 91 -14.93 -9.81 4.63
C ARG A 91 -16.30 -9.33 5.09
N GLN A 92 -16.45 -8.99 6.38
CA GLN A 92 -17.71 -8.56 7.03
C GLN A 92 -17.49 -7.29 7.87
N CYS A 93 -17.01 -6.23 7.21
CA CYS A 93 -16.60 -4.99 7.87
C CYS A 93 -17.74 -4.10 8.36
N GLN A 94 -19.01 -4.41 7.99
CA GLN A 94 -20.17 -3.58 8.33
C GLN A 94 -20.34 -3.37 9.84
N ALA A 95 -20.07 -4.41 10.64
CA ALA A 95 -20.19 -4.32 12.10
C ALA A 95 -19.19 -3.32 12.71
N ALA A 96 -17.95 -3.34 12.26
CA ALA A 96 -16.91 -2.41 12.72
C ALA A 96 -17.24 -0.96 12.34
N ILE A 97 -17.76 -0.74 11.13
CA ILE A 97 -18.16 0.58 10.66
C ILE A 97 -19.41 1.08 11.42
N ALA A 98 -20.39 0.21 11.62
CA ALA A 98 -21.58 0.54 12.41
C ALA A 98 -21.19 0.94 13.86
N GLU A 99 -20.26 0.23 14.47
CA GLU A 99 -19.74 0.58 15.80
C GLU A 99 -19.02 1.93 15.81
N ALA A 100 -18.18 2.22 14.79
CA ALA A 100 -17.53 3.52 14.63
C ALA A 100 -18.55 4.67 14.55
N VAL A 101 -19.58 4.50 13.71
CA VAL A 101 -20.65 5.47 13.53
C VAL A 101 -21.53 5.57 14.78
N HIS A 102 -21.77 4.46 15.48
CA HIS A 102 -22.52 4.47 16.74
C HIS A 102 -21.81 5.30 17.80
N VAL A 103 -20.50 5.13 17.97
CA VAL A 103 -19.71 5.82 19.01
C VAL A 103 -19.48 7.28 18.66
N PHE A 104 -18.98 7.59 17.46
CA PHE A 104 -18.54 8.94 17.09
C PHE A 104 -19.49 9.66 16.12
N LYS A 105 -20.62 9.04 15.75
CA LYS A 105 -21.68 9.57 14.89
C LYS A 105 -21.30 9.77 13.42
N LYS A 106 -20.03 9.64 13.04
CA LYS A 106 -19.52 9.85 11.70
C LYS A 106 -18.19 9.12 11.49
N VAL A 107 -17.77 9.01 10.23
CA VAL A 107 -16.41 8.72 9.81
C VAL A 107 -16.06 9.77 8.76
N ASP A 108 -15.13 10.65 9.09
CA ASP A 108 -14.68 11.72 8.18
C ASP A 108 -13.56 11.22 7.27
N ILE A 109 -12.65 10.40 7.78
CA ILE A 109 -11.48 9.91 7.06
C ILE A 109 -11.37 8.40 7.25
N LEU A 110 -11.34 7.66 6.14
CA LEU A 110 -10.98 6.25 6.12
C LEU A 110 -9.53 6.12 5.68
N PHE A 111 -8.69 5.49 6.48
CA PHE A 111 -7.32 5.17 6.12
C PHE A 111 -7.14 3.66 5.97
N CYS A 112 -7.04 3.19 4.72
CA CYS A 112 -6.74 1.82 4.38
C CYS A 112 -5.23 1.60 4.39
N CYS A 113 -4.73 0.90 5.39
CA CYS A 113 -3.30 0.62 5.60
C CYS A 113 -3.00 -0.88 5.82
N THR A 114 -3.93 -1.76 5.43
CA THR A 114 -3.72 -3.20 5.51
C THR A 114 -2.99 -3.67 4.26
N SER A 115 -1.88 -4.36 4.43
CA SER A 115 -1.11 -4.95 3.33
C SER A 115 -0.31 -6.16 3.81
N GLU A 116 -0.10 -7.13 2.94
CA GLU A 116 0.71 -8.32 3.16
C GLU A 116 1.48 -8.64 1.89
N ALA A 117 2.76 -9.01 2.00
CA ALA A 117 3.60 -9.35 0.87
C ALA A 117 4.09 -10.79 0.93
N ILE A 118 4.00 -11.48 -0.21
CA ILE A 118 4.57 -12.82 -0.40
C ILE A 118 5.64 -12.73 -1.46
N ILE A 119 6.86 -13.15 -1.10
CA ILE A 119 8.02 -13.16 -1.98
C ILE A 119 8.16 -14.53 -2.63
N GLY A 120 8.29 -14.56 -3.93
CA GLY A 120 8.53 -15.75 -4.72
C GLY A 120 8.38 -15.49 -6.22
N THR A 121 9.00 -16.33 -7.03
CA THR A 121 8.69 -16.35 -8.47
C THR A 121 7.29 -16.91 -8.70
N VAL A 122 6.73 -16.69 -9.89
CA VAL A 122 5.41 -17.24 -10.25
C VAL A 122 5.39 -18.77 -10.13
N GLU A 123 6.48 -19.44 -10.47
CA GLU A 123 6.61 -20.91 -10.33
C GLU A 123 6.65 -21.33 -8.86
N GLU A 124 7.45 -20.67 -8.01
CA GLU A 124 7.51 -20.94 -6.56
C GLU A 124 6.14 -20.72 -5.91
N LEU A 125 5.43 -19.66 -6.28
CA LEU A 125 4.09 -19.36 -5.78
C LEU A 125 3.03 -20.35 -6.28
N SER A 126 3.27 -21.05 -7.38
CA SER A 126 2.39 -22.06 -7.96
C SER A 126 2.75 -23.48 -7.58
N ALA A 127 3.86 -23.70 -6.87
CA ALA A 127 4.44 -25.02 -6.64
C ALA A 127 3.61 -25.93 -5.71
N SER A 128 2.73 -25.38 -4.89
CA SER A 128 1.92 -26.14 -3.96
C SER A 128 0.54 -25.52 -3.73
N HIS A 129 -0.42 -26.34 -3.29
CA HIS A 129 -1.74 -25.84 -2.88
C HIS A 129 -1.64 -24.76 -1.80
N ARG A 130 -0.64 -24.87 -0.94
CA ARG A 130 -0.39 -23.94 0.14
C ARG A 130 0.06 -22.57 -0.34
N THR A 131 1.06 -22.52 -1.23
CA THR A 131 1.51 -21.23 -1.82
C THR A 131 0.40 -20.58 -2.61
N LEU A 132 -0.43 -21.36 -3.31
CA LEU A 132 -1.63 -20.84 -3.98
C LEU A 132 -2.67 -20.25 -3.00
N THR A 133 -2.84 -20.88 -1.83
CA THR A 133 -3.72 -20.34 -0.78
C THR A 133 -3.17 -19.03 -0.24
N MET A 134 -1.85 -18.95 0.03
CA MET A 134 -1.20 -17.69 0.46
C MET A 134 -1.39 -16.57 -0.55
N VAL A 135 -1.28 -16.84 -1.85
CA VAL A 135 -1.54 -15.85 -2.91
C VAL A 135 -2.99 -15.36 -2.86
N ARG A 136 -3.96 -16.26 -2.69
CA ARG A 136 -5.37 -15.87 -2.56
C ARG A 136 -5.61 -15.02 -1.31
N ASP A 137 -5.03 -15.41 -0.18
CA ASP A 137 -5.13 -14.64 1.07
C ASP A 137 -4.49 -13.25 0.93
N GLN A 138 -3.40 -13.14 0.15
CA GLN A 138 -2.81 -11.83 -0.17
C GLN A 138 -3.77 -10.95 -0.96
N PHE A 139 -4.47 -11.47 -1.97
CA PHE A 139 -5.50 -10.73 -2.71
C PHE A 139 -6.69 -10.37 -1.83
N GLU A 140 -7.12 -11.27 -0.94
CA GLU A 140 -8.16 -10.96 0.05
C GLU A 140 -7.78 -9.77 0.92
N LYS A 141 -6.53 -9.69 1.39
CA LYS A 141 -6.06 -8.62 2.26
C LYS A 141 -5.76 -7.33 1.52
N ASN A 142 -5.10 -7.42 0.36
CA ASN A 142 -4.57 -6.24 -0.33
C ASN A 142 -5.58 -5.61 -1.29
N PHE A 143 -6.58 -6.35 -1.77
CA PHE A 143 -7.57 -5.87 -2.72
C PHE A 143 -9.00 -5.99 -2.21
N PHE A 144 -9.50 -7.21 -1.94
CA PHE A 144 -10.91 -7.40 -1.58
C PHE A 144 -11.25 -6.77 -0.22
N GLY A 145 -10.36 -6.84 0.75
CA GLY A 145 -10.53 -6.22 2.07
C GLY A 145 -10.74 -4.71 1.98
N PRO A 146 -9.77 -3.94 1.45
CA PRO A 146 -9.95 -2.50 1.24
C PRO A 146 -11.19 -2.15 0.43
N MET A 147 -11.47 -2.88 -0.67
CA MET A 147 -12.67 -2.71 -1.47
C MET A 147 -13.95 -2.86 -0.62
N ASN A 148 -14.05 -3.91 0.20
CA ASN A 148 -15.21 -4.15 1.05
C ASN A 148 -15.40 -3.04 2.09
N ILE A 149 -14.31 -2.58 2.71
CA ILE A 149 -14.35 -1.51 3.72
C ILE A 149 -14.77 -0.19 3.08
N ILE A 150 -14.20 0.16 1.92
CA ILE A 150 -14.57 1.35 1.16
C ILE A 150 -16.07 1.33 0.81
N LYS A 151 -16.56 0.21 0.25
CA LYS A 151 -17.99 0.03 -0.05
C LYS A 151 -18.88 0.22 1.17
N ALA A 152 -18.46 -0.25 2.32
CA ALA A 152 -19.26 -0.17 3.55
C ALA A 152 -19.23 1.24 4.19
N VAL A 153 -18.18 2.04 4.00
CA VAL A 153 -18.08 3.41 4.53
C VAL A 153 -18.83 4.43 3.64
N ILE A 154 -18.85 4.24 2.32
CA ILE A 154 -19.44 5.20 1.36
C ILE A 154 -20.86 5.63 1.73
N PRO A 155 -21.82 4.74 2.11
CA PRO A 155 -23.17 5.18 2.47
C PRO A 155 -23.19 6.19 3.61
N HIS A 156 -22.31 6.05 4.59
CA HIS A 156 -22.20 6.95 5.73
C HIS A 156 -21.62 8.32 5.34
N MET A 157 -20.53 8.32 4.55
CA MET A 157 -19.92 9.56 4.03
C MET A 157 -20.86 10.28 3.07
N ARG A 158 -21.59 9.53 2.21
CA ARG A 158 -22.59 10.09 1.29
C ARG A 158 -23.73 10.78 2.03
N ALA A 159 -24.21 10.20 3.13
CA ALA A 159 -25.27 10.83 3.93
C ALA A 159 -24.82 12.17 4.54
N LEU A 160 -23.51 12.33 4.79
CA LEU A 160 -22.93 13.56 5.30
C LEU A 160 -22.49 14.54 4.18
N MET A 161 -22.55 14.12 2.91
CA MET A 161 -22.00 14.84 1.76
C MET A 161 -20.55 15.30 2.00
N ASN A 162 -19.79 14.48 2.69
CA ASN A 162 -18.39 14.74 3.01
C ASN A 162 -17.67 13.44 3.40
N GLY A 163 -16.39 13.33 3.01
CA GLY A 163 -15.54 12.22 3.38
C GLY A 163 -14.20 12.27 2.64
N HIS A 164 -13.21 11.58 3.20
CA HIS A 164 -11.93 11.37 2.54
C HIS A 164 -11.48 9.91 2.72
N ILE A 165 -11.31 9.21 1.63
CA ILE A 165 -10.78 7.85 1.60
C ILE A 165 -9.31 7.93 1.20
N ILE A 166 -8.43 7.45 2.07
CA ILE A 166 -6.98 7.39 1.84
C ILE A 166 -6.58 5.93 1.77
N VAL A 167 -5.96 5.54 0.68
CA VAL A 167 -5.46 4.17 0.46
C VAL A 167 -3.94 4.21 0.43
N LEU A 168 -3.30 3.54 1.37
CA LEU A 168 -1.86 3.38 1.37
C LEU A 168 -1.49 2.22 0.42
N ALA A 169 -0.81 2.55 -0.65
CA ALA A 169 -0.25 1.63 -1.62
C ALA A 169 1.28 1.79 -1.69
N GLY A 170 1.96 0.86 -2.32
CA GLY A 170 3.37 1.01 -2.66
C GLY A 170 3.54 1.59 -4.06
N ILE A 171 4.73 2.09 -4.37
CA ILE A 171 5.09 2.45 -5.77
C ILE A 171 5.05 1.25 -6.72
N THR A 172 4.89 0.05 -6.21
CA THR A 172 4.60 -1.19 -6.96
C THR A 172 3.32 -1.11 -7.80
N GLY A 173 2.44 -0.14 -7.57
CA GLY A 173 1.37 0.25 -8.47
C GLY A 173 1.85 0.94 -9.77
N HIS A 174 3.14 1.30 -9.87
CA HIS A 174 3.77 1.79 -11.10
C HIS A 174 4.91 0.91 -11.57
N LEU A 175 5.56 0.19 -10.66
CA LEU A 175 6.79 -0.57 -10.92
C LEU A 175 6.58 -2.05 -10.65
N GLY A 176 6.74 -2.88 -11.68
CA GLY A 176 6.84 -4.32 -11.48
C GLY A 176 8.13 -4.65 -10.73
N THR A 177 8.02 -5.33 -9.59
CA THR A 177 9.17 -5.71 -8.77
C THR A 177 9.41 -7.21 -8.87
N PRO A 178 10.60 -7.67 -9.26
CA PRO A 178 10.92 -9.09 -9.34
C PRO A 178 10.68 -9.81 -8.00
N GLY A 179 10.03 -10.97 -8.04
CA GLY A 179 9.68 -11.73 -6.84
C GLY A 179 8.47 -11.22 -6.05
N LEU A 180 7.84 -10.12 -6.49
CA LEU A 180 6.63 -9.54 -5.90
C LEU A 180 5.47 -9.46 -6.91
N SER A 181 5.44 -10.32 -7.92
CA SER A 181 4.46 -10.26 -9.01
C SER A 181 3.01 -10.20 -8.52
N MET A 182 2.64 -11.04 -7.55
CA MET A 182 1.28 -11.09 -7.01
C MET A 182 0.97 -9.89 -6.09
N TYR A 183 1.98 -9.38 -5.41
CA TYR A 183 1.87 -8.15 -4.63
C TYR A 183 1.62 -6.95 -5.54
N CYS A 184 2.41 -6.79 -6.59
CA CYS A 184 2.21 -5.75 -7.62
C CYS A 184 0.82 -5.87 -8.25
N ALA A 185 0.42 -7.07 -8.65
CA ALA A 185 -0.89 -7.29 -9.28
C ALA A 185 -2.05 -6.88 -8.36
N SER A 186 -1.99 -7.20 -7.07
CA SER A 186 -3.01 -6.79 -6.10
C SER A 186 -3.04 -5.27 -5.88
N GLY A 187 -1.87 -4.60 -5.90
CA GLY A 187 -1.75 -3.15 -5.85
C GLY A 187 -2.37 -2.47 -7.07
N TRP A 188 -2.04 -2.94 -8.27
CA TRP A 188 -2.64 -2.44 -9.51
C TRP A 188 -4.17 -2.61 -9.55
N ALA A 189 -4.67 -3.76 -9.08
CA ALA A 189 -6.10 -3.99 -8.97
C ALA A 189 -6.78 -2.98 -8.03
N LEU A 190 -6.16 -2.70 -6.87
CA LEU A 190 -6.69 -1.72 -5.92
C LEU A 190 -6.66 -0.29 -6.47
N GLU A 191 -5.57 0.11 -7.14
CA GLU A 191 -5.47 1.43 -7.74
C GLU A 191 -6.47 1.63 -8.87
N GLY A 192 -6.63 0.65 -9.77
CA GLY A 192 -7.64 0.71 -10.82
C GLY A 192 -9.08 0.78 -10.28
N PHE A 193 -9.36 0.07 -9.18
CA PHE A 193 -10.65 0.21 -8.47
C PHE A 193 -10.82 1.62 -7.89
N CYS A 194 -9.78 2.17 -7.25
CA CYS A 194 -9.79 3.50 -6.68
C CYS A 194 -10.00 4.59 -7.73
N ASP A 195 -9.32 4.49 -8.87
CA ASP A 195 -9.48 5.43 -9.98
C ASP A 195 -10.93 5.46 -10.50
N SER A 196 -11.54 4.28 -10.64
CA SER A 196 -12.92 4.19 -11.13
C SER A 196 -13.91 4.74 -10.11
N ILE A 197 -13.80 4.33 -8.84
CA ILE A 197 -14.78 4.73 -7.81
C ILE A 197 -14.66 6.22 -7.45
N ALA A 198 -13.50 6.84 -7.65
CA ALA A 198 -13.32 8.27 -7.40
C ALA A 198 -14.35 9.12 -8.17
N TYR A 199 -14.63 8.76 -9.43
CA TYR A 199 -15.67 9.43 -10.23
C TYR A 199 -17.08 9.19 -9.68
N GLU A 200 -17.37 7.99 -9.16
CA GLU A 200 -18.69 7.63 -8.64
C GLU A 200 -19.03 8.38 -7.34
N ILE A 201 -18.03 8.65 -6.50
CA ILE A 201 -18.21 9.27 -5.18
C ILE A 201 -17.99 10.79 -5.17
N ALA A 202 -17.36 11.35 -6.20
CA ALA A 202 -17.12 12.80 -6.32
C ALA A 202 -18.40 13.66 -6.20
N PRO A 203 -19.56 13.27 -6.79
CA PRO A 203 -20.81 14.04 -6.64
C PRO A 203 -21.28 14.19 -5.19
N PHE A 204 -20.81 13.31 -4.29
CA PHE A 204 -21.14 13.36 -2.85
C PHE A 204 -20.09 14.07 -2.02
N ASN A 205 -19.18 14.81 -2.66
CA ASN A 205 -18.05 15.48 -2.00
C ASN A 205 -17.16 14.52 -1.18
N ILE A 206 -17.08 13.26 -1.60
CA ILE A 206 -16.16 12.27 -1.03
C ILE A 206 -14.90 12.27 -1.88
N LYS A 207 -13.76 12.55 -1.26
CA LYS A 207 -12.43 12.55 -1.89
C LYS A 207 -11.80 11.18 -1.76
N LEU A 208 -10.94 10.83 -2.70
CA LEU A 208 -10.12 9.63 -2.65
C LEU A 208 -8.68 9.98 -3.00
N THR A 209 -7.74 9.55 -2.17
CA THR A 209 -6.30 9.70 -2.39
C THR A 209 -5.59 8.37 -2.28
N ILE A 210 -4.82 8.03 -3.29
CA ILE A 210 -3.87 6.91 -3.25
C ILE A 210 -2.52 7.46 -2.79
N VAL A 211 -2.05 7.05 -1.63
CA VAL A 211 -0.71 7.38 -1.11
C VAL A 211 0.23 6.25 -1.46
N GLN A 212 1.24 6.54 -2.25
CA GLN A 212 2.21 5.57 -2.75
C GLN A 212 3.53 5.76 -2.01
N ALA A 213 3.73 4.92 -0.99
CA ALA A 213 5.01 4.85 -0.28
C ALA A 213 6.03 4.06 -1.10
N SER A 214 7.30 4.23 -0.80
CA SER A 214 8.37 3.39 -1.37
C SER A 214 8.11 1.91 -1.07
N VAL A 215 8.69 1.02 -1.90
CA VAL A 215 8.55 -0.44 -1.70
C VAL A 215 8.99 -0.85 -0.30
N GLU A 216 10.04 -0.21 0.20
CA GLU A 216 10.61 -0.47 1.51
C GLU A 216 9.57 -0.31 2.62
N ILE A 217 8.84 0.79 2.65
CA ILE A 217 7.85 1.01 3.70
C ILE A 217 6.64 0.08 3.55
N GLY A 218 6.19 -0.16 2.32
CA GLY A 218 5.07 -1.06 2.04
C GLY A 218 5.36 -2.52 2.43
N ILE A 219 6.61 -2.97 2.29
CA ILE A 219 7.03 -4.33 2.63
C ILE A 219 7.38 -4.46 4.12
N LEU A 220 8.07 -3.47 4.68
CA LEU A 220 8.70 -3.59 6.01
C LEU A 220 7.75 -3.30 7.17
N THR A 221 6.69 -2.56 6.94
CA THR A 221 5.66 -2.30 7.96
C THR A 221 4.55 -3.34 7.98
N ASN A 222 4.53 -4.27 7.01
CA ASN A 222 3.53 -5.31 6.87
C ASN A 222 4.17 -6.70 6.99
N LYS A 223 3.33 -7.71 7.12
CA LYS A 223 3.79 -9.10 7.18
C LYS A 223 4.39 -9.52 5.83
N ILE A 224 5.63 -9.98 5.87
CA ILE A 224 6.34 -10.53 4.71
C ILE A 224 6.49 -12.04 4.91
N THR A 225 6.06 -12.80 3.91
CA THR A 225 6.25 -14.24 3.84
C THR A 225 7.03 -14.59 2.58
N SER A 226 7.70 -15.75 2.55
CA SER A 226 8.43 -16.19 1.37
C SER A 226 8.00 -17.60 1.00
N ALA A 227 7.77 -17.81 -0.32
CA ALA A 227 7.61 -19.14 -0.83
C ALA A 227 8.93 -19.95 -0.68
N PRO A 228 8.88 -21.28 -0.50
CA PRO A 228 10.07 -22.10 -0.52
C PRO A 228 10.82 -21.92 -1.84
N PRO A 229 12.15 -21.67 -1.80
CA PRO A 229 12.92 -21.43 -3.01
C PRO A 229 13.07 -22.70 -3.83
N MET A 230 12.90 -22.58 -5.15
CA MET A 230 13.23 -23.62 -6.11
C MET A 230 14.73 -23.53 -6.47
N LYS A 231 15.33 -24.68 -6.81
CA LYS A 231 16.75 -24.78 -7.18
C LYS A 231 17.13 -23.83 -8.32
N GLU A 232 16.26 -23.74 -9.31
CA GLU A 232 16.43 -22.95 -10.53
C GLU A 232 16.55 -21.45 -10.25
N TYR A 233 16.02 -21.02 -9.12
CA TYR A 233 16.04 -19.62 -8.67
C TYR A 233 16.98 -19.38 -7.48
N SER A 234 17.80 -20.40 -7.12
CA SER A 234 18.80 -20.25 -6.06
C SER A 234 20.00 -19.44 -6.54
N ARG A 235 20.72 -18.81 -5.59
CA ARG A 235 21.91 -18.01 -5.90
C ARG A 235 23.05 -18.83 -6.50
N ASP A 236 23.09 -20.13 -6.22
CA ASP A 236 24.18 -21.03 -6.62
C ASP A 236 24.02 -21.66 -8.00
N PHE A 237 22.92 -21.36 -8.69
CA PHE A 237 22.61 -21.95 -9.98
C PHE A 237 23.33 -21.20 -11.11
N GLY A 238 24.67 -21.31 -11.20
CA GLY A 238 25.57 -21.10 -12.34
C GLY A 238 25.34 -19.97 -13.36
N HIS A 239 24.42 -19.06 -13.11
CA HIS A 239 24.06 -17.99 -14.03
C HIS A 239 24.82 -16.70 -13.71
N THR A 240 25.41 -16.11 -14.74
CA THR A 240 26.13 -14.82 -14.66
C THR A 240 25.20 -13.62 -14.43
N ALA A 241 23.89 -13.78 -14.60
CA ALA A 241 22.91 -12.71 -14.38
C ALA A 241 22.44 -12.67 -12.90
N PRO A 242 22.21 -11.50 -12.31
CA PRO A 242 21.65 -11.39 -10.99
C PRO A 242 20.25 -12.05 -10.98
N ASN A 243 20.02 -12.99 -10.07
CA ASN A 243 18.71 -13.59 -9.88
C ASN A 243 17.77 -12.59 -9.18
N PHE A 244 16.44 -12.85 -9.23
CA PHE A 244 15.44 -11.95 -8.67
C PHE A 244 15.66 -11.69 -7.17
N ARG A 245 16.16 -12.66 -6.39
CA ARG A 245 16.44 -12.49 -4.97
C ARG A 245 17.60 -11.52 -4.74
N GLY A 246 18.61 -11.56 -5.59
CA GLY A 246 19.69 -10.58 -5.58
C GLY A 246 19.23 -9.17 -5.97
N LEU A 247 18.30 -9.07 -6.94
CA LEU A 247 17.70 -7.79 -7.30
C LEU A 247 16.85 -7.22 -6.16
N LEU A 248 16.01 -8.04 -5.54
CA LEU A 248 15.18 -7.63 -4.41
C LEU A 248 16.01 -7.26 -3.19
N ASP A 249 17.04 -8.05 -2.85
CA ASP A 249 18.02 -7.68 -1.83
C ASP A 249 18.70 -6.34 -2.13
N GLY A 250 19.06 -6.12 -3.40
CA GLY A 250 19.63 -4.86 -3.85
C GLY A 250 18.70 -3.67 -3.67
N LEU A 251 17.41 -3.85 -3.91
CA LEU A 251 16.39 -2.81 -3.71
C LEU A 251 16.18 -2.50 -2.22
N ILE A 252 16.08 -3.51 -1.39
CA ILE A 252 15.90 -3.36 0.07
C ILE A 252 17.16 -2.76 0.71
N ASN A 253 18.35 -3.19 0.27
CA ASN A 253 19.64 -2.79 0.85
C ASN A 253 20.21 -1.49 0.26
N ARG A 254 19.53 -0.81 -0.65
CA ARG A 254 19.97 0.51 -1.17
C ARG A 254 19.90 1.62 -0.13
N LEU A 255 19.19 1.42 0.96
CA LEU A 255 19.11 2.38 2.04
C LEU A 255 20.48 2.57 2.70
N PRO A 256 20.98 3.81 2.83
CA PRO A 256 22.28 4.09 3.43
C PRO A 256 22.36 3.54 4.86
N GLY A 257 23.35 2.75 5.16
CA GLY A 257 23.63 2.22 6.51
C GLY A 257 23.25 0.76 6.76
N ILE A 258 22.52 0.08 5.86
CA ILE A 258 22.18 -1.34 6.05
C ILE A 258 23.36 -2.27 5.77
N ARG A 259 24.25 -1.91 4.82
CA ARG A 259 25.39 -2.75 4.44
C ARG A 259 26.38 -3.09 5.56
N ALA A 260 26.39 -2.32 6.65
CA ALA A 260 27.39 -2.47 7.71
C ALA A 260 26.96 -3.36 8.89
N GLN A 261 25.66 -3.69 9.00
CA GLN A 261 25.14 -4.30 10.24
C GLN A 261 24.73 -5.76 10.15
N TYR A 262 24.55 -6.33 8.93
CA TYR A 262 24.09 -7.70 8.81
C TYR A 262 24.92 -8.48 7.79
N PRO A 263 25.70 -9.50 8.24
CA PRO A 263 26.17 -10.54 7.34
C PRO A 263 24.94 -11.27 6.75
N PRO A 264 25.02 -11.79 5.51
CA PRO A 264 23.97 -12.61 4.96
C PRO A 264 23.62 -13.72 5.98
N PRO A 265 22.34 -14.03 6.17
CA PRO A 265 21.95 -15.08 7.10
C PRO A 265 22.72 -16.37 6.75
N PRO A 266 23.23 -17.09 7.74
CA PRO A 266 23.92 -18.35 7.50
C PRO A 266 22.97 -19.25 6.71
N GLU A 267 23.45 -19.81 5.61
CA GLU A 267 22.74 -20.80 4.82
C GLU A 267 22.29 -21.92 5.75
N ARG A 268 21.02 -21.94 6.13
CA ARG A 268 20.46 -23.12 6.77
C ARG A 268 20.26 -24.13 5.66
N GLU A 269 21.06 -25.20 5.69
CA GLU A 269 20.79 -26.41 4.92
C GLU A 269 19.32 -26.77 5.11
N ILE A 270 18.55 -26.68 4.03
CA ILE A 270 17.17 -27.15 4.00
C ILE A 270 17.29 -28.67 4.12
N GLN A 271 17.15 -29.18 5.33
CA GLN A 271 17.01 -30.61 5.54
C GLN A 271 15.71 -31.02 4.83
N SER A 272 15.88 -31.77 3.75
CA SER A 272 14.76 -32.45 3.09
C SER A 272 14.04 -33.31 4.11
N PRO A 273 12.70 -33.29 4.16
CA PRO A 273 11.96 -34.14 5.08
C PRO A 273 12.35 -35.62 4.87
N SER A 274 12.94 -36.22 5.89
CA SER A 274 13.62 -37.52 5.80
C SER A 274 12.71 -38.71 6.03
N SER A 275 11.39 -38.57 6.07
CA SER A 275 10.48 -39.71 6.22
C SER A 275 9.20 -39.60 5.39
N GLU A 276 8.83 -40.71 4.73
CA GLU A 276 7.55 -40.87 4.02
C GLU A 276 6.32 -40.72 4.94
N ALA A 277 6.48 -40.86 6.25
CA ALA A 277 5.42 -40.70 7.24
C ALA A 277 4.94 -39.26 7.37
N GLU A 278 5.78 -38.25 7.06
CA GLU A 278 5.42 -36.84 7.10
C GLU A 278 4.62 -36.37 5.85
N ARG A 279 4.58 -37.17 4.79
CA ARG A 279 3.83 -36.86 3.56
C ARG A 279 2.35 -37.25 3.63
N GLN A 280 1.91 -37.97 4.67
CA GLN A 280 0.54 -38.49 4.79
C GLN A 280 -0.32 -37.83 5.87
N SER A 281 0.22 -36.93 6.66
CA SER A 281 -0.57 -36.15 7.60
C SER A 281 -1.13 -34.88 6.91
N GLY A 282 -2.43 -34.70 6.99
CA GLY A 282 -3.29 -33.71 6.32
C GLY A 282 -2.79 -32.25 6.29
N PRO A 283 -3.60 -31.27 5.91
CA PRO A 283 -3.12 -29.95 5.56
C PRO A 283 -2.30 -29.37 6.70
N TYR A 284 -0.96 -29.36 6.51
CA TYR A 284 -0.03 -28.78 7.47
C TYR A 284 -0.35 -27.29 7.62
N LEU A 285 -0.93 -26.94 8.74
CA LEU A 285 -0.85 -25.57 9.25
C LEU A 285 0.62 -25.30 9.51
N LEU A 286 1.26 -24.43 8.72
CA LEU A 286 2.57 -23.90 9.05
C LEU A 286 2.49 -23.34 10.46
N SER A 287 3.32 -23.85 11.33
CA SER A 287 3.62 -23.18 12.57
C SER A 287 4.06 -21.76 12.20
N ARG A 288 3.64 -20.74 12.97
CA ARG A 288 4.09 -19.34 12.78
C ARG A 288 5.62 -19.22 12.67
N ASN A 289 6.35 -20.18 13.20
CA ASN A 289 7.82 -20.25 13.22
C ASN A 289 8.46 -20.75 11.91
N GLU A 290 7.69 -21.34 11.00
CA GLU A 290 8.19 -21.81 9.69
C GLU A 290 8.05 -20.79 8.58
N VAL A 291 7.34 -19.68 8.86
CA VAL A 291 7.29 -18.53 7.97
C VAL A 291 8.52 -17.67 8.24
N VAL A 292 9.63 -18.02 7.65
CA VAL A 292 10.88 -17.27 7.79
C VAL A 292 10.79 -16.05 6.87
N SER A 293 10.84 -14.87 7.46
CA SER A 293 11.22 -13.68 6.71
C SER A 293 12.67 -13.90 6.25
N LEU A 294 12.87 -14.12 4.95
CA LEU A 294 14.21 -14.29 4.36
C LEU A 294 14.98 -12.98 4.28
N TYR A 295 14.33 -11.87 4.60
CA TYR A 295 14.92 -10.55 4.54
C TYR A 295 15.12 -10.01 5.95
N PRO A 296 16.35 -9.53 6.26
CA PRO A 296 16.59 -8.89 7.53
C PRO A 296 15.65 -7.67 7.66
N PRO A 297 15.01 -7.48 8.81
CA PRO A 297 14.25 -6.27 9.05
C PRO A 297 15.18 -5.06 8.92
N LEU A 298 14.66 -3.94 8.42
CA LEU A 298 15.36 -2.66 8.50
C LEU A 298 15.73 -2.36 9.95
N SER A 299 16.81 -1.60 10.13
CA SER A 299 17.11 -1.08 11.46
C SER A 299 15.92 -0.23 11.95
N HIS A 300 15.62 -0.28 13.23
CA HIS A 300 14.53 0.47 13.86
C HIS A 300 14.56 1.97 13.48
N ALA A 301 15.75 2.58 13.45
CA ALA A 301 15.92 3.97 13.07
C ALA A 301 15.54 4.28 11.60
N HIS A 302 15.70 3.33 10.67
CA HIS A 302 15.26 3.52 9.28
C HIS A 302 13.75 3.35 9.16
N THR A 303 13.20 2.34 9.81
CA THR A 303 11.75 2.12 9.84
C THR A 303 11.02 3.31 10.43
N GLU A 304 11.51 3.87 11.54
CA GLU A 304 10.96 5.09 12.14
C GLU A 304 10.95 6.28 11.18
N LYS A 305 12.04 6.50 10.43
CA LYS A 305 12.10 7.60 9.46
C LYS A 305 11.13 7.43 8.31
N LEU A 306 11.05 6.22 7.75
CA LEU A 306 10.12 5.92 6.65
C LEU A 306 8.66 6.08 7.11
N ILE A 307 8.34 5.62 8.30
CA ILE A 307 7.02 5.79 8.91
C ILE A 307 6.75 7.28 9.14
N ALA A 308 7.68 8.02 9.72
CA ALA A 308 7.51 9.44 10.01
C ALA A 308 7.30 10.27 8.74
N GLU A 309 8.04 10.01 7.66
CA GLU A 309 7.85 10.66 6.36
C GLU A 309 6.46 10.37 5.78
N THR A 310 6.01 9.11 5.84
CA THR A 310 4.69 8.72 5.36
C THR A 310 3.58 9.31 6.22
N VAL A 311 3.71 9.30 7.54
CA VAL A 311 2.75 9.90 8.47
C VAL A 311 2.65 11.41 8.27
N HIS A 312 3.78 12.08 8.04
CA HIS A 312 3.78 13.52 7.71
C HIS A 312 2.94 13.80 6.45
N ALA A 313 3.13 13.03 5.38
CA ALA A 313 2.33 13.13 4.17
C ALA A 313 0.85 12.85 4.44
N LEU A 314 0.54 11.76 5.15
CA LEU A 314 -0.84 11.36 5.49
C LEU A 314 -1.57 12.43 6.31
N THR A 315 -0.91 13.02 7.29
CA THR A 315 -1.50 14.07 8.13
C THR A 315 -1.72 15.37 7.37
N ALA A 316 -0.81 15.71 6.44
CA ALA A 316 -0.94 16.92 5.61
C ALA A 316 -2.10 16.86 4.60
N ILE A 317 -2.40 15.66 4.08
CA ILE A 317 -3.46 15.47 3.08
C ILE A 317 -4.79 15.02 3.68
N GLY A 318 -4.75 14.38 4.86
CA GLY A 318 -5.93 13.81 5.51
C GLY A 318 -6.99 14.84 5.82
N GLY A 319 -8.13 14.78 5.11
CA GLY A 319 -9.22 15.73 5.21
C GLY A 319 -8.90 17.12 4.61
N HIS A 320 -7.90 17.22 3.75
CA HIS A 320 -7.66 18.45 2.97
C HIS A 320 -8.87 18.75 2.05
N GLU A 321 -9.13 20.02 1.80
CA GLU A 321 -10.26 20.42 0.96
C GLU A 321 -10.10 19.91 -0.48
N ASN A 322 -8.90 20.06 -1.04
CA ASN A 322 -8.50 19.57 -2.36
C ASN A 322 -7.27 18.63 -2.23
N PRO A 323 -7.43 17.39 -1.80
CA PRO A 323 -6.31 16.47 -1.74
C PRO A 323 -5.93 15.97 -3.14
N PRO A 324 -4.68 15.60 -3.38
CA PRO A 324 -4.28 15.00 -4.64
C PRO A 324 -4.93 13.63 -4.82
N ALA A 325 -5.26 13.23 -6.06
CA ALA A 325 -5.73 11.88 -6.37
C ALA A 325 -4.65 10.83 -6.08
N ARG A 326 -3.38 11.18 -6.36
CA ARG A 326 -2.19 10.38 -6.02
C ARG A 326 -1.14 11.23 -5.33
N HIS A 327 -0.51 10.65 -4.31
CA HIS A 327 0.59 11.27 -3.59
C HIS A 327 1.73 10.27 -3.40
N ILE A 328 2.86 10.53 -4.04
CA ILE A 328 4.05 9.68 -3.93
C ILE A 328 4.91 10.20 -2.77
N VAL A 329 5.23 9.30 -1.85
CA VAL A 329 6.04 9.60 -0.66
C VAL A 329 7.49 9.21 -0.92
N GLY A 330 8.41 10.11 -0.56
CA GLY A 330 9.85 9.91 -0.67
C GLY A 330 10.44 10.31 -2.02
N VAL A 331 11.65 10.87 -1.97
CA VAL A 331 12.37 11.38 -3.15
C VAL A 331 12.67 10.25 -4.15
N GLU A 332 13.05 9.07 -3.65
CA GLU A 332 13.35 7.91 -4.49
C GLU A 332 12.11 7.38 -5.19
N GLY A 333 10.98 7.34 -4.48
CA GLY A 333 9.68 6.98 -5.06
C GLY A 333 9.29 7.91 -6.20
N VAL A 334 9.39 9.21 -5.98
CA VAL A 334 9.12 10.23 -7.01
C VAL A 334 10.05 10.07 -8.22
N ALA A 335 11.35 9.84 -8.00
CA ALA A 335 12.31 9.66 -9.07
C ALA A 335 12.01 8.41 -9.91
N SER A 336 11.71 7.29 -9.25
CA SER A 336 11.42 6.02 -9.91
C SER A 336 10.15 6.07 -10.75
N VAL A 337 9.09 6.71 -10.24
CA VAL A 337 7.84 6.87 -10.99
C VAL A 337 8.02 7.81 -12.18
N LYS A 338 8.76 8.92 -12.03
CA LYS A 338 9.08 9.81 -13.15
C LYS A 338 9.84 9.09 -14.27
N GLU A 339 10.82 8.27 -13.91
CA GLU A 339 11.58 7.49 -14.89
C GLU A 339 10.70 6.49 -15.65
N LYS A 340 9.81 5.80 -14.92
CA LYS A 340 8.85 4.89 -15.56
C LYS A 340 7.90 5.61 -16.52
N LEU A 341 7.37 6.77 -16.11
CA LEU A 341 6.48 7.56 -16.97
C LEU A 341 7.21 8.04 -18.24
N LYS A 342 8.47 8.47 -18.09
CA LYS A 342 9.33 8.84 -19.23
C LYS A 342 9.51 7.67 -20.19
N THR A 343 9.86 6.46 -19.69
CA THR A 343 10.01 5.27 -20.52
C THR A 343 8.73 4.94 -21.27
N VAL A 344 7.56 5.01 -20.60
CA VAL A 344 6.26 4.76 -21.23
C VAL A 344 5.97 5.79 -22.33
N SER A 345 6.28 7.07 -22.08
CA SER A 345 6.12 8.12 -23.10
C SER A 345 6.99 7.88 -24.32
N GLU A 346 8.26 7.51 -24.11
CA GLU A 346 9.19 7.18 -25.21
C GLU A 346 8.70 5.97 -26.02
N GLU A 347 8.20 4.92 -25.36
CA GLU A 347 7.61 3.74 -26.03
C GLU A 347 6.37 4.10 -26.85
N LEU A 348 5.51 4.98 -26.33
CA LEU A 348 4.31 5.46 -27.04
C LEU A 348 4.69 6.30 -28.29
N GLU A 349 5.70 7.17 -28.18
CA GLU A 349 6.18 7.97 -29.30
C GLU A 349 6.80 7.11 -30.40
N GLU A 350 7.60 6.09 -30.03
CA GLU A 350 8.25 5.18 -30.99
C GLU A 350 7.24 4.40 -31.84
N PHE A 351 6.07 4.05 -31.28
CA PHE A 351 5.07 3.21 -31.94
C PHE A 351 3.78 3.97 -32.34
N VAL A 352 3.81 5.30 -32.32
CA VAL A 352 2.61 6.12 -32.58
C VAL A 352 1.94 5.83 -33.92
N ASP A 353 2.71 5.67 -34.98
CA ASP A 353 2.17 5.38 -36.34
C ASP A 353 1.44 4.03 -36.36
N THR A 354 1.97 3.03 -35.66
CA THR A 354 1.33 1.71 -35.55
C THR A 354 0.05 1.80 -34.70
N SER A 355 0.09 2.53 -33.61
CA SER A 355 -1.04 2.72 -32.73
C SER A 355 -2.20 3.50 -33.35
N ALA A 356 -1.87 4.51 -34.20
CA ALA A 356 -2.83 5.36 -34.88
C ALA A 356 -3.30 4.82 -36.24
N SER A 357 -2.79 3.67 -36.72
CA SER A 357 -3.08 3.11 -38.05
C SER A 357 -4.56 2.81 -38.33
N ALA A 358 -5.35 2.60 -37.27
CA ALA A 358 -6.78 2.28 -37.32
C ALA A 358 -7.65 3.31 -36.59
N ASP A 359 -7.29 4.59 -36.58
CA ASP A 359 -8.06 5.63 -35.95
C ASP A 359 -9.42 5.86 -36.63
N ILE A 360 -10.48 5.40 -36.02
CA ILE A 360 -11.85 5.46 -36.52
C ILE A 360 -12.42 6.90 -36.48
N VAL A 361 -11.93 7.76 -35.60
CA VAL A 361 -12.44 9.11 -35.38
C VAL A 361 -12.05 10.06 -36.50
N ARG A 362 -10.92 9.82 -37.20
CA ARG A 362 -10.41 10.64 -38.28
C ARG A 362 -11.00 10.36 -39.67
N GLN A 363 -11.94 9.42 -39.81
CA GLN A 363 -12.58 9.07 -41.08
C GLN A 363 -13.80 9.95 -41.44
N GLY A 364 -13.84 11.21 -40.97
CA GLY A 364 -14.82 12.18 -41.44
C GLY A 364 -14.53 12.57 -42.92
N PRO A 365 -15.58 12.74 -43.76
CA PRO A 365 -15.38 13.10 -45.19
C PRO A 365 -14.78 14.52 -45.29
N GLY A 366 -13.49 14.63 -45.59
CA GLY A 366 -12.90 15.89 -45.96
C GLY A 366 -11.51 16.27 -45.49
N VAL A 367 -10.85 15.44 -44.67
CA VAL A 367 -9.47 15.76 -44.28
C VAL A 367 -8.49 14.93 -45.07
N GLY A 368 -7.85 15.57 -46.05
CA GLY A 368 -6.76 15.01 -46.83
C GLY A 368 -5.62 14.57 -45.91
N ARG A 369 -4.95 13.47 -46.27
CA ARG A 369 -3.74 13.00 -45.57
C ARG A 369 -2.76 14.15 -45.40
N ALA A 370 -2.70 14.72 -44.18
CA ALA A 370 -1.59 15.57 -43.78
C ALA A 370 -0.38 14.66 -43.58
N SER A 371 0.63 14.85 -44.41
CA SER A 371 1.94 14.24 -44.23
C SER A 371 2.59 14.82 -42.97
N SER A 372 3.00 13.97 -42.12
CA SER A 372 3.74 14.18 -40.87
C SER A 372 2.90 14.30 -39.57
N VAL A 373 2.93 13.22 -38.82
CA VAL A 373 2.41 13.11 -37.44
C VAL A 373 3.26 13.92 -36.43
N MET A 374 4.15 14.78 -36.90
CA MET A 374 5.12 15.49 -36.05
C MET A 374 4.59 16.79 -35.38
N ASP A 375 3.34 17.19 -35.62
CA ASP A 375 2.82 18.47 -35.10
C ASP A 375 1.50 18.36 -34.30
N VAL A 376 1.27 17.25 -33.63
CA VAL A 376 0.21 17.22 -32.60
C VAL A 376 0.85 17.66 -31.29
N ASP A 377 0.74 18.96 -31.02
CA ASP A 377 1.15 19.52 -29.74
C ASP A 377 0.29 18.87 -28.64
N ILE A 378 0.93 18.18 -27.67
CA ILE A 378 0.26 17.52 -26.53
C ILE A 378 -0.69 18.50 -25.80
N LYS A 379 -0.44 19.81 -25.91
CA LYS A 379 -1.30 20.88 -25.39
C LYS A 379 -2.68 20.95 -26.03
N ASP A 380 -2.83 20.49 -27.28
CA ASP A 380 -4.12 20.48 -27.98
C ASP A 380 -5.00 19.28 -27.57
N LEU A 381 -4.41 18.21 -27.03
CA LEU A 381 -5.13 17.05 -26.49
C LEU A 381 -5.62 17.29 -25.04
N GLU A 382 -4.95 18.15 -24.28
CA GLU A 382 -5.40 18.53 -22.92
C GLU A 382 -6.65 19.43 -22.95
N GLY A 383 -6.87 20.20 -24.02
CA GLY A 383 -8.04 21.10 -24.15
C GLY A 383 -9.35 20.35 -24.39
N ASP A 384 -9.36 19.36 -25.28
CA ASP A 384 -10.61 18.72 -25.72
C ASP A 384 -11.10 17.59 -24.81
N VAL A 385 -10.21 16.93 -24.08
CA VAL A 385 -10.60 15.85 -23.12
C VAL A 385 -11.08 16.43 -21.79
N PHE A 386 -10.58 17.60 -21.40
CA PHE A 386 -11.00 18.26 -20.15
C PHE A 386 -12.33 19.00 -20.29
N ASP A 387 -12.66 19.54 -21.48
CA ASP A 387 -13.92 20.28 -21.68
C ASP A 387 -15.15 19.37 -21.81
N ALA A 388 -14.96 18.11 -22.21
CA ALA A 388 -16.05 17.11 -22.26
C ALA A 388 -16.47 16.61 -20.89
N SER A 389 -15.63 16.76 -19.83
CA SER A 389 -15.92 16.32 -18.46
C SER A 389 -16.57 17.40 -17.57
N LEU A 390 -16.61 18.68 -18.01
CA LEU A 390 -17.15 19.82 -17.24
C LEU A 390 -18.55 20.29 -17.68
N GLY A 391 -19.25 19.54 -18.51
CA GLY A 391 -20.62 19.82 -18.98
C GLY A 391 -21.74 19.54 -17.98
N LEU A 392 -21.49 19.57 -16.68
CA LEU A 392 -22.54 19.55 -15.63
C LEU A 392 -22.44 20.83 -14.78
N ARG A 393 -23.27 21.79 -15.18
CA ARG A 393 -23.69 22.87 -14.28
C ARG A 393 -24.79 22.37 -13.35
#